data_9f6d77fcb888d20ebbda40bd783bda0d
#
_entry.id   9f6d77fcb888d20ebbda40bd783bda0d
#
_cell.length_a   1.000
_cell.length_b   1.000
_cell.length_c   1.000
_cell.angle_alpha   90.00
_cell.angle_beta   90.00
_cell.angle_gamma   90.00
#
_symmetry.space_group_name_H-M   'P 1'
#
loop_
_entity.id
_entity.type
_entity.pdbx_description
1 polymer ?
#
loop_
_entity_poly.entity_id
_entity_poly.type
_entity_poly.pdbx_seq_one_letter_code
_entity_poly.pdbx_strand_id
1 'polypeptide(L)'
;MNKRFSGACERNAGPILEVLRHEFAHVQHVLEIGSGTGQHAVFMAEHLPHLRWQPSDLSEHHPSIRAWIEEAALSNVLPPITLDMT
;
A
#
# COMPACT_ATOMS: atom_id res chain seq x y z
N MET A 1 9.53 10.74 -13.37
CA MET A 1 9.16 10.13 -12.11
C MET A 1 7.85 9.37 -12.27
N ASN A 2 7.79 8.13 -11.81
CA ASN A 2 6.64 7.25 -12.06
C ASN A 2 5.62 7.22 -10.92
N LYS A 3 5.87 7.97 -9.85
CA LYS A 3 4.95 8.05 -8.72
C LYS A 3 3.66 8.75 -9.13
N ARG A 4 2.54 8.05 -8.99
CA ARG A 4 1.22 8.60 -9.28
C ARG A 4 0.50 8.98 -7.99
N PHE A 5 -0.34 9.99 -8.06
CA PHE A 5 -1.10 10.47 -6.92
C PHE A 5 -2.60 10.35 -7.19
N SER A 6 -3.34 9.87 -6.20
CA SER A 6 -4.79 9.79 -6.26
C SER A 6 -5.42 10.66 -5.17
N GLY A 7 -6.20 11.66 -5.58
CA GLY A 7 -6.94 12.49 -4.62
C GLY A 7 -7.99 11.69 -3.85
N ALA A 8 -8.59 10.67 -4.50
CA ALA A 8 -9.54 9.80 -3.82
C ALA A 8 -8.85 8.99 -2.71
N CYS A 9 -7.65 8.46 -2.97
CA CYS A 9 -6.84 7.80 -1.96
C CYS A 9 -6.58 8.72 -0.77
N GLU A 10 -6.17 9.95 -1.04
CA GLU A 10 -5.87 10.90 0.01
C GLU A 10 -7.09 11.17 0.89
N ARG A 11 -8.26 11.36 0.29
CA ARG A 11 -9.49 11.63 1.03
C ARG A 11 -9.96 10.45 1.87
N ASN A 12 -9.73 9.23 1.38
CA ASN A 12 -10.23 8.01 2.02
C ASN A 12 -9.25 7.40 3.00
N ALA A 13 -7.97 7.78 2.94
CA ALA A 13 -6.92 7.13 3.72
C ALA A 13 -7.17 7.20 5.23
N GLY A 14 -7.55 8.37 5.76
CA GLY A 14 -7.81 8.53 7.18
C GLY A 14 -8.94 7.64 7.70
N PRO A 15 -10.14 7.70 7.10
CA PRO A 15 -11.24 6.83 7.53
C PRO A 15 -10.92 5.35 7.43
N ILE A 16 -10.24 4.92 6.35
CA ILE A 16 -9.85 3.52 6.19
C ILE A 16 -8.85 3.13 7.27
N LEU A 17 -7.89 3.99 7.57
CA LEU A 17 -6.89 3.73 8.61
C LEU A 17 -7.55 3.46 9.96
N GLU A 18 -8.57 4.23 10.32
CA GLU A 18 -9.27 4.03 11.58
C GLU A 18 -9.92 2.66 11.67
N VAL A 19 -10.51 2.19 10.58
CA VAL A 19 -11.06 0.83 10.51
C VAL A 19 -9.95 -0.21 10.68
N LEU A 20 -8.84 -0.05 9.98
CA LEU A 20 -7.74 -1.02 10.01
C LEU A 20 -7.03 -1.06 11.37
N ARG A 21 -6.99 0.05 12.09
CA ARG A 21 -6.42 0.04 13.44
C ARG A 21 -7.11 -0.97 14.35
N HIS A 22 -8.42 -1.10 14.22
CA HIS A 22 -9.20 -2.08 14.98
C HIS A 22 -9.12 -3.48 14.39
N GLU A 23 -9.40 -3.59 13.09
CA GLU A 23 -9.54 -4.88 12.44
C GLU A 23 -8.20 -5.62 12.31
N PHE A 24 -7.11 -4.87 12.15
CA PHE A 24 -5.78 -5.43 11.93
C PHE A 24 -4.86 -5.31 13.14
N ALA A 25 -5.41 -5.05 14.33
CA ALA A 25 -4.61 -4.86 15.54
C ALA A 25 -3.69 -6.05 15.85
N HIS A 26 -4.14 -7.27 15.55
CA HIS A 26 -3.38 -8.50 15.79
C HIS A 26 -2.90 -9.20 14.52
N VAL A 27 -3.05 -8.56 13.37
CA VAL A 27 -2.59 -9.06 12.08
C VAL A 27 -1.12 -8.69 11.91
N GLN A 28 -0.32 -9.59 11.31
CA GLN A 28 1.10 -9.33 11.05
C GLN A 28 1.40 -9.12 9.57
N HIS A 29 0.64 -9.76 8.68
CA HIS A 29 0.88 -9.73 7.24
C HIS A 29 -0.38 -9.34 6.50
N VAL A 30 -0.25 -8.46 5.51
CA VAL A 30 -1.34 -8.05 4.63
C VAL A 30 -0.91 -8.24 3.19
N LEU A 31 -1.75 -8.91 2.41
CA LEU A 31 -1.63 -8.93 0.95
C LEU A 31 -2.71 -8.00 0.40
N GLU A 32 -2.27 -6.92 -0.22
CA GLU A 32 -3.18 -5.98 -0.87
C GLU A 32 -3.33 -6.35 -2.34
N ILE A 33 -4.55 -6.56 -2.79
CA ILE A 33 -4.85 -6.88 -4.18
C ILE A 33 -5.29 -5.60 -4.87
N GLY A 34 -4.62 -5.25 -5.99
CA GLY A 34 -4.94 -4.03 -6.72
C GLY A 34 -4.45 -2.78 -6.01
N SER A 35 -3.14 -2.71 -5.75
CA SER A 35 -2.55 -1.58 -5.01
C SER A 35 -2.58 -0.25 -5.75
N GLY A 36 -2.86 -0.27 -7.06
CA GLY A 36 -3.03 0.93 -7.87
C GLY A 36 -1.78 1.81 -7.90
N THR A 37 -1.88 3.02 -7.35
CA THR A 37 -0.76 3.96 -7.32
C THR A 37 0.34 3.55 -6.34
N GLY A 38 0.01 2.81 -5.30
CA GLY A 38 0.89 2.48 -4.18
C GLY A 38 0.74 3.43 -3.00
N GLN A 39 -0.08 4.48 -3.14
CA GLN A 39 -0.25 5.51 -2.14
C GLN A 39 -0.84 4.98 -0.84
N HIS A 40 -1.88 4.14 -0.91
CA HIS A 40 -2.51 3.54 0.27
C HIS A 40 -1.56 2.59 0.99
N ALA A 41 -0.83 1.76 0.25
CA ALA A 41 0.11 0.81 0.84
C ALA A 41 1.11 1.52 1.74
N VAL A 42 1.71 2.58 1.24
CA VAL A 42 2.70 3.37 1.97
C VAL A 42 2.07 4.06 3.17
N PHE A 43 0.91 4.69 2.99
CA PHE A 43 0.21 5.38 4.08
C PHE A 43 -0.15 4.41 5.21
N MET A 44 -0.75 3.27 4.87
CA MET A 44 -1.17 2.29 5.88
C MET A 44 0.02 1.68 6.60
N ALA A 45 1.08 1.32 5.86
CA ALA A 45 2.27 0.74 6.45
C ALA A 45 2.98 1.71 7.40
N GLU A 46 3.01 2.99 7.06
CA GLU A 46 3.60 4.03 7.90
C GLU A 46 2.87 4.14 9.25
N HIS A 47 1.55 4.08 9.22
CA HIS A 47 0.72 4.25 10.41
C HIS A 47 0.45 2.95 11.16
N LEU A 48 0.76 1.80 10.56
CA LEU A 48 0.58 0.47 11.15
C LEU A 48 1.91 -0.29 11.09
N PRO A 49 2.92 0.14 11.86
CA PRO A 49 4.28 -0.39 11.71
C PRO A 49 4.41 -1.86 12.11
N HIS A 50 3.45 -2.42 12.79
CA HIS A 50 3.44 -3.84 13.14
C HIS A 50 3.08 -4.74 11.95
N LEU A 51 2.52 -4.16 10.88
CA LEU A 51 2.13 -4.90 9.70
C LEU A 51 3.29 -5.01 8.70
N ARG A 52 3.34 -6.14 8.03
CA ARG A 52 4.16 -6.33 6.85
C ARG A 52 3.21 -6.29 5.65
N TRP A 53 3.37 -5.28 4.82
CA TRP A 53 2.44 -4.98 3.74
C TRP A 53 3.00 -5.42 2.40
N GLN A 54 2.26 -6.30 1.70
CA GLN A 54 2.64 -6.80 0.39
C GLN A 54 1.70 -6.21 -0.66
N PRO A 55 2.13 -5.19 -1.42
CA PRO A 55 1.32 -4.69 -2.54
C PRO A 55 1.34 -5.66 -3.71
N SER A 56 0.25 -5.69 -4.46
CA SER A 56 0.17 -6.47 -5.69
C SER A 56 -0.73 -5.76 -6.70
N ASP A 57 -0.38 -5.90 -7.97
CA ASP A 57 -1.17 -5.35 -9.08
C ASP A 57 -0.60 -5.89 -10.39
N LEU A 58 -1.20 -5.47 -11.49
CA LEU A 58 -0.65 -5.71 -12.82
C LEU A 58 0.73 -5.05 -12.92
N SER A 59 1.61 -5.65 -13.73
CA SER A 59 2.99 -5.17 -13.86
C SER A 59 3.08 -3.71 -14.30
N GLU A 60 2.11 -3.23 -15.07
CA GLU A 60 2.09 -1.84 -15.53
C GLU A 60 1.97 -0.81 -14.41
N HIS A 61 1.45 -1.20 -13.25
CA HIS A 61 1.31 -0.32 -12.10
C HIS A 61 2.51 -0.36 -11.15
N HIS A 62 3.42 -1.31 -11.32
CA HIS A 62 4.56 -1.46 -10.42
C HIS A 62 5.49 -0.25 -10.36
N PRO A 63 5.77 0.47 -11.48
CA PRO A 63 6.64 1.65 -11.37
C PRO A 63 6.14 2.70 -10.38
N SER A 64 4.83 2.97 -10.37
CA SER A 64 4.26 3.91 -9.40
C SER A 64 4.36 3.38 -7.97
N ILE A 65 4.01 2.11 -7.78
CA ILE A 65 4.07 1.47 -6.45
C ILE A 65 5.50 1.54 -5.90
N ARG A 66 6.49 1.18 -6.72
CA ARG A 66 7.90 1.23 -6.32
C ARG A 66 8.36 2.63 -5.98
N ALA A 67 7.91 3.64 -6.74
CA ALA A 67 8.27 5.02 -6.49
C ALA A 67 7.75 5.49 -5.12
N TRP A 68 6.52 5.11 -4.75
CA TRP A 68 5.97 5.41 -3.44
C TRP A 68 6.76 4.72 -2.33
N ILE A 69 7.10 3.44 -2.51
CA ILE A 69 7.86 2.66 -1.53
C ILE A 69 9.25 3.27 -1.32
N GLU A 70 9.95 3.58 -2.40
CA GLU A 70 11.31 4.15 -2.33
C GLU A 70 11.32 5.50 -1.60
N GLU A 71 10.39 6.37 -1.94
CA GLU A 71 10.33 7.69 -1.33
C GLU A 71 9.99 7.62 0.15
N ALA A 72 9.13 6.71 0.55
CA ALA A 72 8.74 6.54 1.95
C ALA A 72 9.84 5.89 2.79
N ALA A 73 10.69 5.06 2.17
CA ALA A 73 11.79 4.36 2.82
C ALA A 73 11.36 3.54 4.04
N LEU A 74 10.18 2.91 3.96
CA LEU A 74 9.65 2.08 5.04
C LEU A 74 10.16 0.65 4.93
N SER A 75 10.48 0.03 6.08
CA SER A 75 10.99 -1.33 6.12
C SER A 75 9.89 -2.40 6.08
N ASN A 76 8.64 -2.01 6.30
CA ASN A 76 7.52 -2.94 6.40
C ASN A 76 6.65 -3.01 5.15
N VAL A 77 7.09 -2.42 4.04
CA VAL A 77 6.42 -2.56 2.74
C VAL A 77 7.34 -3.36 1.83
N LEU A 78 6.82 -4.45 1.29
CA LEU A 78 7.56 -5.33 0.38
C LEU A 78 7.47 -4.79 -1.06
N PRO A 79 8.43 -5.16 -1.93
CA PRO A 79 8.30 -4.81 -3.34
C PRO A 79 7.02 -5.40 -3.94
N PRO A 80 6.40 -4.71 -4.90
CA PRO A 80 5.13 -5.19 -5.46
C PRO A 80 5.33 -6.51 -6.23
N ILE A 81 4.32 -7.38 -6.14
CA ILE A 81 4.28 -8.60 -6.94
C ILE A 81 3.19 -8.49 -8.00
N THR A 82 3.38 -9.21 -9.09
CA THR A 82 2.38 -9.27 -10.15
C THR A 82 1.25 -10.19 -9.72
N LEU A 83 0.03 -9.67 -9.78
CA LEU A 83 -1.16 -10.47 -9.52
C LEU A 83 -2.25 -10.02 -10.48
N ASP A 84 -2.68 -10.94 -11.34
CA ASP A 84 -3.73 -10.71 -12.32
C ASP A 84 -4.90 -11.61 -11.96
N MET A 85 -6.04 -10.98 -11.65
CA MET A 85 -7.26 -11.67 -11.20
C MET A 85 -8.22 -12.00 -12.33
N THR A 86 -7.85 -11.73 -13.58
CA THR A 86 -8.70 -12.04 -14.75
C THR A 86 -8.59 -13.48 -15.23
#